data_d357ffafabd339c6265ad6c2b8206119
#
_entry.id   d357ffafabd339c6265ad6c2b8206119
#
_cell.length_a   1.000
_cell.length_b   1.000
_cell.length_c   1.000
_cell.angle_alpha   90.00
_cell.angle_beta   90.00
_cell.angle_gamma   90.00
#
_symmetry.space_group_name_H-M   'P 1'
#
loop_
_entity.id
_entity.type
_entity.pdbx_description
1 polymer ?
#
loop_
_entity_poly.entity_id
_entity_poly.type
_entity_poly.pdbx_seq_one_letter_code
_entity_poly.pdbx_strand_id
1 'polypeptide(L)'
;MNLIKNLFMKTLKQFKIFILSILAITLFNCSDNDDNTTAIDGTSYLSVKLVDEPGDYDHVFVDIVDVMVKVNDASDDESGWVSLEAINTGVYDLLELTGGVSVLLADGYEVPSGTLNQIRLVLGEDNTIVIDGETFPLNTPSAQQSGLKINI
;
A
#
# COMPACT_ATOMS: atom_id res chain seq x y z
N MET A 1 -30.37 46.01 -57.23
CA MET A 1 -30.71 44.69 -56.63
C MET A 1 -29.47 43.78 -56.53
N ASN A 2 -28.45 43.91 -57.33
CA ASN A 2 -27.22 43.03 -57.22
C ASN A 2 -26.23 43.42 -56.10
N LEU A 3 -26.18 44.69 -55.72
CA LEU A 3 -25.25 45.14 -54.66
C LEU A 3 -25.57 44.55 -53.30
N ILE A 4 -26.86 44.43 -52.93
CA ILE A 4 -27.32 43.88 -51.67
C ILE A 4 -27.07 42.36 -51.59
N LYS A 5 -27.23 41.63 -52.71
CA LYS A 5 -26.92 40.19 -52.77
C LYS A 5 -25.42 39.92 -52.58
N ASN A 6 -24.56 40.77 -53.17
CA ASN A 6 -23.10 40.60 -53.02
C ASN A 6 -22.63 40.92 -51.57
N LEU A 7 -23.24 41.90 -50.93
CA LEU A 7 -22.95 42.24 -49.54
C LEU A 7 -23.38 41.11 -48.61
N PHE A 8 -24.60 40.58 -48.83
CA PHE A 8 -25.14 39.47 -48.02
C PHE A 8 -24.32 38.18 -48.20
N MET A 9 -23.86 37.87 -49.41
CA MET A 9 -22.99 36.71 -49.62
C MET A 9 -21.59 36.86 -49.00
N LYS A 10 -21.03 38.07 -48.94
CA LYS A 10 -19.77 38.34 -48.25
C LYS A 10 -19.88 38.16 -46.75
N THR A 11 -20.94 38.67 -46.13
CA THR A 11 -21.16 38.52 -44.70
C THR A 11 -21.43 37.05 -44.31
N LEU A 12 -22.15 36.30 -45.16
CA LEU A 12 -22.41 34.88 -44.92
C LEU A 12 -21.13 34.02 -45.02
N LYS A 13 -20.21 34.37 -45.91
CA LYS A 13 -18.89 33.71 -45.99
C LYS A 13 -18.02 34.03 -44.80
N GLN A 14 -18.00 35.24 -44.34
CA GLN A 14 -17.26 35.64 -43.12
C GLN A 14 -17.83 34.93 -41.87
N PHE A 15 -19.13 34.80 -41.78
CA PHE A 15 -19.79 34.14 -40.66
C PHE A 15 -19.49 32.63 -40.61
N LYS A 16 -19.42 31.96 -41.78
CA LYS A 16 -19.01 30.55 -41.88
C LYS A 16 -17.56 30.32 -41.46
N ILE A 17 -16.65 31.25 -41.85
CA ILE A 17 -15.24 31.19 -41.44
C ILE A 17 -15.10 31.40 -39.94
N PHE A 18 -15.90 32.31 -39.35
CA PHE A 18 -15.87 32.57 -37.91
C PHE A 18 -16.37 31.37 -37.06
N ILE A 19 -17.44 30.71 -37.54
CA ILE A 19 -17.96 29.48 -36.87
C ILE A 19 -16.93 28.33 -37.00
N LEU A 20 -16.27 28.18 -38.15
CA LEU A 20 -15.25 27.15 -38.37
C LEU A 20 -14.01 27.38 -37.48
N SER A 21 -13.64 28.65 -37.27
CA SER A 21 -12.53 29.03 -36.37
C SER A 21 -12.83 28.75 -34.91
N ILE A 22 -14.08 28.98 -34.43
CA ILE A 22 -14.50 28.68 -33.05
C ILE A 22 -14.53 27.17 -32.85
N LEU A 23 -15.00 26.38 -33.82
CA LEU A 23 -15.03 24.93 -33.74
C LEU A 23 -13.62 24.31 -33.66
N ALA A 24 -12.63 24.90 -34.32
CA ALA A 24 -11.25 24.44 -34.27
C ALA A 24 -10.57 24.67 -32.92
N ILE A 25 -10.98 25.66 -32.15
CA ILE A 25 -10.42 25.99 -30.84
C ILE A 25 -10.92 25.02 -29.79
N THR A 26 -12.08 24.40 -29.97
CA THR A 26 -12.63 23.44 -28.99
C THR A 26 -12.03 22.04 -29.06
N LEU A 27 -11.23 21.73 -30.09
CA LEU A 27 -10.61 20.42 -30.30
C LEU A 27 -9.19 20.30 -29.71
N PHE A 28 -8.62 21.38 -29.18
CA PHE A 28 -7.26 21.35 -28.58
C PHE A 28 -7.24 21.32 -27.08
N ASN A 29 -8.37 21.03 -26.40
CA ASN A 29 -8.43 20.97 -24.95
C ASN A 29 -8.52 19.53 -24.43
N CYS A 30 -7.87 18.58 -25.10
CA CYS A 30 -7.50 17.29 -24.53
C CYS A 30 -5.97 17.24 -24.55
N SER A 31 -5.37 17.85 -23.54
CA SER A 31 -4.02 17.53 -23.13
C SER A 31 -4.17 16.54 -21.97
N ASP A 32 -4.33 15.28 -22.31
CA ASP A 32 -4.10 14.20 -21.37
C ASP A 32 -2.59 14.14 -21.13
N ASN A 33 -2.12 14.99 -20.23
CA ASN A 33 -0.85 14.78 -19.57
C ASN A 33 -1.12 13.83 -18.40
N ASP A 34 -1.35 12.56 -18.70
CA ASP A 34 -1.35 11.48 -17.73
C ASP A 34 0.09 11.05 -17.36
N ASP A 35 1.00 12.01 -17.20
CA ASP A 35 2.27 11.81 -16.51
C ASP A 35 2.33 12.67 -15.24
N ASN A 36 1.20 12.82 -14.57
CA ASN A 36 1.19 13.27 -13.21
C ASN A 36 1.06 12.02 -12.33
N THR A 37 2.18 11.35 -12.06
CA THR A 37 2.35 10.70 -10.76
C THR A 37 2.23 11.82 -9.74
N THR A 38 0.97 12.19 -9.41
CA THR A 38 0.69 12.96 -8.22
C THR A 38 1.27 12.10 -7.10
N ALA A 39 2.39 12.55 -6.55
CA ALA A 39 2.79 12.13 -5.23
C ALA A 39 1.51 12.25 -4.40
N ILE A 40 1.02 11.14 -3.87
CA ILE A 40 -0.15 11.13 -3.02
C ILE A 40 0.33 11.81 -1.75
N ASP A 41 0.19 13.15 -1.71
CA ASP A 41 0.57 13.95 -0.56
C ASP A 41 -0.56 13.82 0.44
N GLY A 42 -0.38 12.95 1.41
CA GLY A 42 -1.38 12.64 2.42
C GLY A 42 -0.88 11.58 3.39
N THR A 43 -1.64 11.38 4.44
CA THR A 43 -1.42 10.36 5.46
C THR A 43 -2.57 9.37 5.49
N SER A 44 -2.23 8.11 5.78
CA SER A 44 -3.17 7.01 6.01
C SER A 44 -2.90 6.42 7.38
N TYR A 45 -3.91 5.78 7.97
CA TYR A 45 -3.75 5.10 9.25
C TYR A 45 -3.75 3.60 9.05
N LEU A 46 -2.77 2.92 9.62
CA LEU A 46 -2.58 1.49 9.48
C LEU A 46 -2.69 0.80 10.85
N SER A 47 -3.50 -0.25 10.90
CA SER A 47 -3.55 -1.16 12.06
C SER A 47 -3.18 -2.57 11.59
N VAL A 48 -2.39 -3.27 12.40
CA VAL A 48 -1.91 -4.63 12.09
C VAL A 48 -2.30 -5.58 13.21
N LYS A 49 -2.88 -6.72 12.82
CA LYS A 49 -3.25 -7.80 13.73
C LYS A 49 -2.53 -9.09 13.36
N LEU A 50 -2.05 -9.81 14.37
CA LEU A 50 -1.54 -11.16 14.24
C LEU A 50 -2.69 -12.14 14.42
N VAL A 51 -2.83 -13.08 13.51
CA VAL A 51 -3.75 -14.22 13.54
C VAL A 51 -3.01 -15.45 13.04
N ASP A 52 -3.48 -16.63 13.40
CA ASP A 52 -2.93 -17.89 12.91
C ASP A 52 -4.02 -18.88 12.49
N GLU A 53 -3.63 -19.91 11.77
CA GLU A 53 -4.48 -21.03 11.39
C GLU A 53 -4.11 -22.28 12.21
N PRO A 54 -5.04 -23.23 12.42
CA PRO A 54 -4.74 -24.45 13.17
C PRO A 54 -3.56 -25.23 12.56
N GLY A 55 -2.63 -25.66 13.42
CA GLY A 55 -1.50 -26.51 13.08
C GLY A 55 -1.50 -27.82 13.88
N ASP A 56 -0.71 -28.81 13.44
CA ASP A 56 -0.58 -30.15 14.08
C ASP A 56 0.55 -30.20 15.12
N TYR A 57 0.82 -29.06 15.78
CA TYR A 57 1.81 -28.93 16.85
C TYR A 57 1.10 -28.68 18.18
N ASP A 58 1.77 -28.97 19.30
CA ASP A 58 1.22 -28.68 20.62
C ASP A 58 1.21 -27.17 20.89
N HIS A 59 2.35 -26.50 20.61
CA HIS A 59 2.52 -25.04 20.69
C HIS A 59 3.56 -24.54 19.69
N VAL A 60 3.38 -23.30 19.24
CA VAL A 60 4.36 -22.56 18.42
C VAL A 60 4.52 -21.16 19.02
N PHE A 61 5.60 -20.96 19.76
CA PHE A 61 5.89 -19.69 20.41
C PHE A 61 6.76 -18.81 19.51
N VAL A 62 6.32 -17.59 19.28
CA VAL A 62 7.01 -16.60 18.48
C VAL A 62 7.18 -15.31 19.26
N ASP A 63 8.42 -14.84 19.37
CA ASP A 63 8.78 -13.60 20.05
C ASP A 63 8.67 -12.44 19.06
N ILE A 64 7.66 -11.58 19.24
CA ILE A 64 7.39 -10.42 18.40
C ILE A 64 8.05 -9.19 19.02
N VAL A 65 8.94 -8.55 18.29
CA VAL A 65 9.67 -7.35 18.73
C VAL A 65 9.09 -6.08 18.10
N ASP A 66 8.77 -6.12 16.79
CA ASP A 66 8.24 -4.97 16.07
C ASP A 66 7.51 -5.39 14.81
N VAL A 67 6.74 -4.46 14.25
CA VAL A 67 6.14 -4.55 12.92
C VAL A 67 6.60 -3.37 12.09
N MET A 68 7.11 -3.63 10.90
CA MET A 68 7.59 -2.59 9.98
C MET A 68 6.88 -2.71 8.64
N VAL A 69 6.80 -1.60 7.93
CA VAL A 69 6.17 -1.54 6.61
C VAL A 69 7.04 -0.79 5.60
N LYS A 70 6.87 -1.12 4.32
CA LYS A 70 7.34 -0.32 3.19
C LYS A 70 6.13 0.22 2.43
N VAL A 71 6.05 1.54 2.33
CA VAL A 71 5.01 2.25 1.60
C VAL A 71 5.64 2.98 0.42
N ASN A 72 5.06 2.85 -0.77
CA ASN A 72 5.54 3.45 -2.01
C ASN A 72 6.97 3.02 -2.42
N ASP A 73 7.44 1.91 -1.89
CA ASP A 73 8.76 1.36 -2.18
C ASP A 73 8.65 -0.16 -2.34
N ALA A 74 8.76 -0.64 -3.58
CA ALA A 74 8.73 -2.05 -3.93
C ALA A 74 10.14 -2.68 -4.01
N SER A 75 11.19 -1.95 -3.61
CA SER A 75 12.55 -2.48 -3.61
C SER A 75 12.76 -3.55 -2.54
N ASP A 76 13.66 -4.50 -2.81
CA ASP A 76 14.04 -5.55 -1.86
C ASP A 76 15.21 -5.15 -0.95
N ASP A 77 15.66 -3.89 -1.02
CA ASP A 77 16.76 -3.41 -0.17
C ASP A 77 16.30 -3.25 1.30
N GLU A 78 17.25 -3.02 2.20
CA GLU A 78 16.98 -2.85 3.62
C GLU A 78 16.64 -1.40 4.01
N SER A 79 16.55 -0.48 3.06
CA SER A 79 16.12 0.89 3.29
C SER A 79 14.61 1.06 3.20
N GLY A 80 14.07 2.21 3.62
CA GLY A 80 12.65 2.56 3.44
C GLY A 80 11.67 1.84 4.39
N TRP A 81 12.14 1.03 5.33
CA TRP A 81 11.29 0.44 6.36
C TRP A 81 10.89 1.46 7.41
N VAL A 82 9.60 1.51 7.73
CA VAL A 82 9.02 2.34 8.79
C VAL A 82 8.50 1.42 9.88
N SER A 83 8.99 1.59 11.12
CA SER A 83 8.43 0.89 12.29
C SER A 83 7.03 1.43 12.58
N LEU A 84 6.10 0.54 12.91
CA LEU A 84 4.76 0.89 13.39
C LEU A 84 4.70 1.01 14.91
N GLU A 85 5.86 0.96 15.60
CA GLU A 85 5.96 1.06 17.06
C GLU A 85 5.00 0.05 17.74
N ALA A 86 5.23 -1.23 17.51
CA ALA A 86 4.35 -2.31 17.96
C ALA A 86 3.97 -2.15 19.45
N ILE A 87 2.67 -2.08 19.75
CA ILE A 87 2.12 -1.80 21.07
C ILE A 87 2.02 -3.05 21.97
N ASN A 88 1.91 -4.23 21.36
CA ASN A 88 1.86 -5.52 22.05
C ASN A 88 2.99 -6.39 21.53
N THR A 89 4.16 -6.26 22.15
CA THR A 89 5.35 -7.09 21.88
C THR A 89 5.45 -8.22 22.88
N GLY A 90 6.22 -9.27 22.56
CA GLY A 90 6.47 -10.42 23.43
C GLY A 90 6.25 -11.76 22.76
N VAL A 91 6.30 -12.82 23.57
CA VAL A 91 6.15 -14.19 23.09
C VAL A 91 4.67 -14.56 23.02
N TYR A 92 4.23 -15.01 21.85
CA TYR A 92 2.86 -15.46 21.58
C TYR A 92 2.86 -16.94 21.17
N ASP A 93 1.93 -17.70 21.71
CA ASP A 93 1.57 -18.99 21.16
C ASP A 93 0.64 -18.78 19.95
N LEU A 94 1.14 -19.07 18.76
CA LEU A 94 0.38 -18.86 17.54
C LEU A 94 -0.89 -19.72 17.49
N LEU A 95 -0.86 -20.93 18.07
CA LEU A 95 -2.01 -21.83 18.06
C LEU A 95 -3.17 -21.31 18.93
N GLU A 96 -2.94 -20.40 19.87
CA GLU A 96 -3.99 -19.69 20.60
C GLU A 96 -4.65 -18.56 19.79
N LEU A 97 -4.04 -18.15 18.67
CA LEU A 97 -4.53 -17.10 17.78
C LEU A 97 -5.39 -17.65 16.63
N THR A 98 -5.97 -18.83 16.81
CA THR A 98 -6.83 -19.50 15.84
C THR A 98 -8.31 -19.18 16.06
N GLY A 99 -9.18 -19.53 15.11
CA GLY A 99 -10.63 -19.40 15.25
C GLY A 99 -11.14 -17.96 15.37
N GLY A 100 -10.39 -16.98 14.90
CA GLY A 100 -10.75 -15.56 14.92
C GLY A 100 -10.18 -14.79 16.12
N VAL A 101 -9.41 -15.45 16.99
CA VAL A 101 -8.61 -14.77 18.03
C VAL A 101 -7.47 -14.03 17.36
N SER A 102 -7.16 -12.83 17.83
CA SER A 102 -6.09 -12.00 17.24
C SER A 102 -5.41 -11.14 18.29
N VAL A 103 -4.15 -10.81 18.06
CA VAL A 103 -3.41 -9.78 18.81
C VAL A 103 -3.24 -8.55 17.94
N LEU A 104 -3.61 -7.39 18.45
CA LEU A 104 -3.41 -6.11 17.79
C LEU A 104 -1.95 -5.67 18.01
N LEU A 105 -1.13 -5.71 16.98
CA LEU A 105 0.30 -5.34 17.04
C LEU A 105 0.54 -3.84 16.80
N ALA A 106 -0.25 -3.21 15.95
CA ALA A 106 -0.21 -1.76 15.73
C ALA A 106 -1.62 -1.24 15.54
N ASP A 107 -1.92 -0.05 16.06
CA ASP A 107 -3.25 0.55 16.00
C ASP A 107 -3.21 2.00 15.53
N GLY A 108 -3.77 2.25 14.35
CA GLY A 108 -3.92 3.59 13.80
C GLY A 108 -2.60 4.33 13.59
N TYR A 109 -1.50 3.63 13.30
CA TYR A 109 -0.21 4.26 13.07
C TYR A 109 -0.24 5.07 11.75
N GLU A 110 0.27 6.28 11.80
CA GLU A 110 0.27 7.21 10.67
C GLU A 110 1.39 6.88 9.70
N VAL A 111 1.04 6.57 8.45
CA VAL A 111 1.98 6.27 7.36
C VAL A 111 1.69 7.17 6.16
N PRO A 112 2.67 7.42 5.28
CA PRO A 112 2.40 8.11 4.01
C PRO A 112 1.30 7.40 3.22
N SER A 113 0.39 8.16 2.63
CA SER A 113 -0.62 7.59 1.71
C SER A 113 0.05 7.00 0.47
N GLY A 114 -0.49 5.88 -0.01
CA GLY A 114 0.02 5.23 -1.21
C GLY A 114 -0.14 3.72 -1.19
N THR A 115 0.77 3.02 -1.84
CA THR A 115 0.77 1.56 -1.93
C THR A 115 1.57 0.96 -0.80
N LEU A 116 0.95 0.10 -0.01
CA LEU A 116 1.64 -0.77 0.94
C LEU A 116 2.25 -1.94 0.14
N ASN A 117 3.57 -1.99 0.07
CA ASN A 117 4.28 -2.98 -0.74
C ASN A 117 4.73 -4.20 0.06
N GLN A 118 5.21 -3.98 1.28
CA GLN A 118 5.72 -5.05 2.14
C GLN A 118 5.38 -4.80 3.60
N ILE A 119 5.15 -5.87 4.34
CA ILE A 119 5.09 -5.89 5.81
C ILE A 119 6.24 -6.78 6.30
N ARG A 120 6.88 -6.37 7.39
CA ARG A 120 7.92 -7.13 8.08
C ARG A 120 7.52 -7.33 9.53
N LEU A 121 7.51 -8.57 9.97
CA LEU A 121 7.41 -8.92 11.38
C LEU A 121 8.83 -9.13 11.91
N VAL A 122 9.26 -8.31 12.85
CA VAL A 122 10.57 -8.42 13.49
C VAL A 122 10.46 -9.40 14.64
N LEU A 123 11.25 -10.47 14.60
CA LEU A 123 11.28 -11.52 15.59
C LEU A 123 12.46 -11.34 16.55
N GLY A 124 12.24 -11.64 17.83
CA GLY A 124 13.26 -11.76 18.83
C GLY A 124 13.93 -13.15 18.83
N GLU A 125 14.53 -13.53 19.94
CA GLU A 125 15.31 -14.75 20.07
C GLU A 125 14.55 -15.92 20.73
N ASP A 126 13.43 -15.64 21.41
CA ASP A 126 12.70 -16.61 22.21
C ASP A 126 11.64 -17.37 21.40
N ASN A 127 12.04 -17.89 20.23
CA ASN A 127 11.14 -18.66 19.36
C ASN A 127 11.32 -20.17 19.62
N THR A 128 10.21 -20.85 19.94
CA THR A 128 10.23 -22.29 20.25
C THR A 128 9.01 -22.99 19.64
N ILE A 129 9.12 -24.31 19.47
CA ILE A 129 8.02 -25.20 19.07
C ILE A 129 7.91 -26.37 20.02
N VAL A 130 6.71 -26.79 20.36
CA VAL A 130 6.43 -27.97 21.20
C VAL A 130 5.80 -29.05 20.33
N ILE A 131 6.42 -30.25 20.39
CA ILE A 131 5.98 -31.43 19.64
C ILE A 131 5.99 -32.63 20.61
N ASP A 132 4.85 -33.29 20.75
CA ASP A 132 4.68 -34.43 21.69
C ASP A 132 5.13 -34.12 23.13
N GLY A 133 4.90 -32.88 23.57
CA GLY A 133 5.28 -32.39 24.90
C GLY A 133 6.76 -32.05 25.06
N GLU A 134 7.59 -32.14 24.03
CA GLU A 134 9.00 -31.76 24.06
C GLU A 134 9.22 -30.39 23.34
N THR A 135 10.01 -29.52 23.98
CA THR A 135 10.27 -28.16 23.47
C THR A 135 11.58 -28.14 22.67
N PHE A 136 11.51 -27.57 21.45
CA PHE A 136 12.64 -27.39 20.55
C PHE A 136 12.81 -25.90 20.23
N PRO A 137 14.05 -25.42 20.01
CA PRO A 137 14.25 -24.07 19.50
C PRO A 137 13.75 -23.97 18.06
N LEU A 138 12.95 -22.93 17.78
CA LEU A 138 12.50 -22.60 16.42
C LEU A 138 13.51 -21.65 15.76
N ASN A 139 14.43 -22.22 15.02
CA ASN A 139 15.47 -21.44 14.33
C ASN A 139 14.91 -20.84 13.04
N THR A 140 14.84 -19.53 13.00
CA THR A 140 14.42 -18.74 11.82
C THR A 140 15.52 -17.77 11.39
N PRO A 141 16.69 -18.27 10.90
CA PRO A 141 17.89 -17.44 10.76
C PRO A 141 17.69 -16.19 9.90
N SER A 142 16.91 -16.30 8.82
CA SER A 142 16.58 -15.16 7.96
C SER A 142 15.61 -14.18 8.64
N ALA A 143 14.61 -14.70 9.33
CA ALA A 143 13.61 -13.89 10.01
C ALA A 143 14.17 -13.21 11.27
N GLN A 144 15.12 -13.82 11.97
CA GLN A 144 15.82 -13.19 13.09
C GLN A 144 16.77 -12.08 12.67
N GLN A 145 17.38 -12.17 11.48
CA GLN A 145 18.30 -11.15 10.98
C GLN A 145 17.59 -9.98 10.29
N SER A 146 16.56 -10.27 9.50
CA SER A 146 15.91 -9.27 8.65
C SER A 146 14.39 -9.19 8.82
N GLY A 147 13.82 -9.93 9.81
CA GLY A 147 12.37 -10.06 9.99
C GLY A 147 11.71 -11.01 8.96
N LEU A 148 10.51 -11.44 9.28
CA LEU A 148 9.67 -12.20 8.35
C LEU A 148 8.98 -11.21 7.40
N LYS A 149 9.39 -11.21 6.13
CA LYS A 149 8.88 -10.30 5.10
C LYS A 149 7.71 -10.93 4.34
N ILE A 150 6.66 -10.15 4.14
CA ILE A 150 5.47 -10.50 3.36
C ILE A 150 5.31 -9.43 2.27
N ASN A 151 5.32 -9.86 1.02
CA ASN A 151 5.00 -8.99 -0.13
C ASN A 151 3.47 -8.95 -0.29
N ILE A 152 2.93 -7.77 -0.57
CA ILE A 152 1.49 -7.51 -0.70
C ILE A 152 1.16 -7.17 -2.15
#